data_cb73ec93a891e05ce595f705a4c7cf8a
#
_entry.id   cb73ec93a891e05ce595f705a4c7cf8a
#
_cell.length_a   1.000
_cell.length_b   1.000
_cell.length_c   1.000
_cell.angle_alpha   90.00
_cell.angle_beta   90.00
_cell.angle_gamma   90.00
#
_symmetry.space_group_name_H-M   'P 1'
#
loop_
_entity.id
_entity.type
_entity.pdbx_description
1 polymer ?
#
loop_
_entity_poly.entity_id
_entity_poly.type
_entity_poly.pdbx_seq_one_letter_code
_entity_poly.pdbx_strand_id
1 'polypeptide(L)'
;MADYEDIDYNKPMSFKVWKKIIPFILPQKKTLIKCTLLMFSVALVDVFLPILLGYTIKNNIVPRSAEGIGLILTVIFVLVIVQGINVRYFVDLGIRAETGVSRAIRNAVFLRLQKLGIFYYNKTPVGYMMARTNSDTSRIGDLVAWGVIDFSWSVFYCIGAIIAMFFVHWRLAFIVCATILPLALLTWFFQKRILFVNRILRKINSKMTGAMNEGITGARTVKTLVAEKQCSEEYSEITAEYRSYAKKMAKLKSVFIPTVMFVGTAATALTIGSSSMVDLAILAIFLQYAASFFEPVHNIANILTEFAATQANVERVSGLLQQEPGITEKNEVLEKYGDTFSPKKENWEPLLGDIEFKGVTFKYPDGKENVLENFNLHVERGTYAAIVGETGAGKSTLVNLVCRFFEPDAGEILIDGRDYRERSQLWLHSNLGYVLQNPHLFSGSIRENIRYGRLDASDEEVENAAKIVHADKVIAKLKNGYDTESGEGGDLLSTGEKQLISFARAILANPQIFILDEATSSVDTETEMLLQKAISRLLEGRTSFVIAHRLSTIRNADIILVVHDGKIIERGTHTELMKKSGVYFDLYTRQFEEEAEEKVLGEKQKA
;
A
#
# COMPACT_ATOMS: atom_id res chain seq x y z
N MET A 1 -19.35 3.57 1.53
CA MET A 1 -17.98 3.50 2.02
C MET A 1 -17.84 2.19 2.75
N ALA A 2 -17.03 1.27 2.24
CA ALA A 2 -16.84 -0.02 2.86
C ALA A 2 -16.10 0.17 4.19
N ASP A 3 -16.47 -0.63 5.21
CA ASP A 3 -15.90 -0.67 6.56
C ASP A 3 -14.38 -1.00 6.58
N TYR A 4 -13.55 -0.13 6.02
CA TYR A 4 -12.09 -0.24 6.11
C TYR A 4 -11.51 0.27 7.43
N GLU A 5 -12.35 0.78 8.36
CA GLU A 5 -11.86 1.60 9.48
C GLU A 5 -11.89 0.97 10.86
N ASP A 6 -12.60 -0.08 11.14
CA ASP A 6 -12.63 -0.61 12.51
C ASP A 6 -11.97 -1.99 12.63
N ILE A 7 -10.64 -2.02 12.44
CA ILE A 7 -9.89 -3.07 13.10
C ILE A 7 -9.86 -2.73 14.59
N ASP A 8 -10.64 -3.48 15.34
CA ASP A 8 -10.76 -3.37 16.78
C ASP A 8 -9.39 -3.56 17.43
N TYR A 9 -8.73 -2.45 17.78
CA TYR A 9 -7.45 -2.44 18.51
C TYR A 9 -7.55 -3.10 19.90
N ASN A 10 -8.73 -3.60 20.27
CA ASN A 10 -9.00 -4.28 21.53
C ASN A 10 -8.84 -5.81 21.45
N LYS A 11 -8.52 -6.38 20.27
CA LYS A 11 -8.30 -7.83 20.16
C LYS A 11 -7.11 -8.24 21.03
N PRO A 12 -7.25 -9.30 21.83
CA PRO A 12 -6.15 -9.83 22.61
C PRO A 12 -5.02 -10.31 21.68
N MET A 13 -3.80 -10.26 22.17
CA MET A 13 -2.62 -10.73 21.42
C MET A 13 -2.83 -12.18 20.96
N SER A 14 -2.72 -12.40 19.64
CA SER A 14 -2.94 -13.71 19.02
C SER A 14 -1.69 -14.21 18.30
N PHE A 15 -1.04 -15.23 18.85
CA PHE A 15 0.10 -15.88 18.21
C PHE A 15 -0.21 -16.50 16.84
N LYS A 16 -1.50 -16.82 16.56
CA LYS A 16 -1.93 -17.34 15.25
C LYS A 16 -1.70 -16.33 14.13
N VAL A 17 -1.87 -15.04 14.41
CA VAL A 17 -1.65 -13.97 13.44
C VAL A 17 -0.15 -13.84 13.11
N TRP A 18 0.69 -13.83 14.13
CA TRP A 18 2.13 -13.75 13.98
C TRP A 18 2.73 -14.94 13.23
N LYS A 19 2.15 -16.14 13.38
CA LYS A 19 2.58 -17.34 12.65
C LYS A 19 2.58 -17.14 11.12
N LYS A 20 1.71 -16.30 10.59
CA LYS A 20 1.61 -16.01 9.15
C LYS A 20 2.83 -15.24 8.61
N ILE A 21 3.54 -14.50 9.47
CA ILE A 21 4.71 -13.70 9.10
C ILE A 21 6.03 -14.43 9.36
N ILE A 22 6.03 -15.48 10.17
CA ILE A 22 7.23 -16.28 10.46
C ILE A 22 8.02 -16.65 9.18
N PRO A 23 7.42 -17.07 8.06
CA PRO A 23 8.18 -17.40 6.85
C PRO A 23 9.07 -16.26 6.34
N PHE A 24 8.68 -15.00 6.57
CA PHE A 24 9.46 -13.81 6.18
C PHE A 24 10.55 -13.45 7.18
N ILE A 25 10.42 -13.90 8.44
CA ILE A 25 11.41 -13.71 9.51
C ILE A 25 12.50 -14.78 9.44
N LEU A 26 12.15 -16.02 9.09
CA LEU A 26 13.07 -17.17 9.05
C LEU A 26 14.37 -16.94 8.27
N PRO A 27 14.39 -16.26 7.11
CA PRO A 27 15.63 -15.97 6.40
C PRO A 27 16.62 -15.15 7.24
N GLN A 28 16.12 -14.30 8.17
CA GLN A 28 16.92 -13.46 9.05
C GLN A 28 17.27 -14.11 10.39
N LYS A 29 16.90 -15.38 10.62
CA LYS A 29 17.11 -16.08 11.91
C LYS A 29 18.58 -16.06 12.38
N LYS A 30 19.53 -16.22 11.46
CA LYS A 30 20.97 -16.18 11.80
C LYS A 30 21.39 -14.79 12.29
N THR A 31 20.89 -13.74 11.69
CA THR A 31 21.15 -12.35 12.07
C THR A 31 20.55 -12.05 13.44
N LEU A 32 19.30 -12.44 13.68
CA LEU A 32 18.61 -12.27 14.97
C LEU A 32 19.29 -13.03 16.10
N ILE A 33 19.73 -14.28 15.86
CA ILE A 33 20.49 -15.05 16.85
C ILE A 33 21.81 -14.36 17.20
N LYS A 34 22.54 -13.83 16.22
CA LYS A 34 23.76 -13.05 16.46
C LYS A 34 23.48 -11.79 17.29
N CYS A 35 22.39 -11.06 16.99
CA CYS A 35 21.97 -9.92 17.81
C CYS A 35 21.69 -10.35 19.25
N THR A 36 20.95 -11.43 19.47
CA THR A 36 20.66 -11.96 20.82
C THR A 36 21.93 -12.33 21.59
N LEU A 37 22.90 -12.95 20.92
CA LEU A 37 24.19 -13.29 21.55
C LEU A 37 25.00 -12.03 21.89
N LEU A 38 24.98 -11.02 21.03
CA LEU A 38 25.63 -9.74 21.34
C LEU A 38 24.95 -9.05 22.52
N MET A 39 23.60 -9.08 22.60
CA MET A 39 22.87 -8.52 23.73
C MET A 39 23.19 -9.25 25.05
N PHE A 40 23.43 -10.54 25.01
CA PHE A 40 23.92 -11.25 26.16
C PHE A 40 25.31 -10.73 26.61
N SER A 41 26.23 -10.49 25.65
CA SER A 41 27.55 -9.90 25.95
C SER A 41 27.44 -8.49 26.51
N VAL A 42 26.55 -7.65 25.93
CA VAL A 42 26.26 -6.28 26.42
C VAL A 42 25.73 -6.33 27.84
N ALA A 43 24.72 -7.16 28.12
CA ALA A 43 24.15 -7.32 29.46
C ALA A 43 25.17 -7.82 30.49
N LEU A 44 26.08 -8.73 30.10
CA LEU A 44 27.17 -9.17 31.00
C LEU A 44 28.08 -8.01 31.40
N VAL A 45 28.48 -7.15 30.45
CA VAL A 45 29.30 -5.96 30.76
C VAL A 45 28.55 -5.03 31.72
N ASP A 46 27.27 -4.75 31.44
CA ASP A 46 26.44 -3.90 32.27
C ASP A 46 26.25 -4.43 33.70
N VAL A 47 26.18 -5.77 33.87
CA VAL A 47 26.11 -6.43 35.17
C VAL A 47 27.45 -6.41 35.90
N PHE A 48 28.57 -6.51 35.19
CA PHE A 48 29.89 -6.51 35.79
C PHE A 48 30.37 -5.15 36.29
N LEU A 49 29.97 -4.05 35.66
CA LEU A 49 30.41 -2.69 36.00
C LEU A 49 30.13 -2.31 37.48
N PRO A 50 28.93 -2.53 38.06
CA PRO A 50 28.68 -2.27 39.46
C PRO A 50 29.57 -3.10 40.42
N ILE A 51 29.87 -4.35 40.04
CA ILE A 51 30.74 -5.22 40.85
C ILE A 51 32.18 -4.68 40.87
N LEU A 52 32.69 -4.26 39.71
CA LEU A 52 34.02 -3.63 39.62
C LEU A 52 34.08 -2.32 40.42
N LEU A 53 33.03 -1.50 40.38
CA LEU A 53 32.93 -0.29 41.21
C LEU A 53 33.00 -0.63 42.69
N GLY A 54 32.24 -1.63 43.14
CA GLY A 54 32.27 -2.10 44.53
C GLY A 54 33.64 -2.62 44.93
N TYR A 55 34.30 -3.40 44.06
CA TYR A 55 35.66 -3.87 44.28
C TYR A 55 36.67 -2.72 44.45
N THR A 56 36.55 -1.70 43.60
CA THR A 56 37.36 -0.47 43.67
C THR A 56 37.13 0.28 44.97
N ILE A 57 35.90 0.41 45.43
CA ILE A 57 35.58 1.06 46.71
C ILE A 57 36.22 0.30 47.86
N LYS A 58 36.11 -1.04 47.89
CA LYS A 58 36.61 -1.87 48.98
C LYS A 58 38.13 -1.86 49.10
N ASN A 59 38.84 -2.01 47.97
CA ASN A 59 40.28 -2.26 47.96
C ASN A 59 41.12 -1.00 47.78
N ASN A 60 40.53 0.10 47.25
CA ASN A 60 41.28 1.29 46.91
C ASN A 60 40.76 2.56 47.63
N ILE A 61 39.44 2.81 47.62
CA ILE A 61 38.89 4.05 48.18
C ILE A 61 38.88 4.02 49.68
N VAL A 62 38.36 2.95 50.31
CA VAL A 62 38.25 2.82 51.77
C VAL A 62 39.64 2.77 52.43
N PRO A 63 40.62 1.94 51.96
CA PRO A 63 41.96 1.91 52.53
C PRO A 63 42.85 3.06 52.04
N ARG A 64 42.39 3.93 51.15
CA ARG A 64 43.15 5.02 50.50
C ARG A 64 44.44 4.53 49.84
N SER A 65 44.40 3.34 49.22
CA SER A 65 45.52 2.72 48.53
C SER A 65 45.41 2.90 47.03
N ALA A 66 46.48 3.30 46.38
CA ALA A 66 46.59 3.34 44.93
C ALA A 66 47.01 2.00 44.30
N GLU A 67 47.26 0.99 45.12
CA GLU A 67 47.75 -0.31 44.69
C GLU A 67 46.68 -1.04 43.86
N GLY A 68 47.05 -1.47 42.67
CA GLY A 68 46.14 -2.16 41.75
C GLY A 68 45.14 -1.29 40.98
N ILE A 69 45.02 0.02 41.25
CA ILE A 69 44.09 0.94 40.52
C ILE A 69 44.35 0.88 39.01
N GLY A 70 45.63 0.84 38.59
CA GLY A 70 45.97 0.76 37.17
C GLY A 70 45.37 -0.45 36.46
N LEU A 71 45.36 -1.61 37.13
CA LEU A 71 44.75 -2.84 36.59
C LEU A 71 43.23 -2.68 36.46
N ILE A 72 42.55 -2.12 37.47
CA ILE A 72 41.10 -1.94 37.47
C ILE A 72 40.69 -0.95 36.33
N LEU A 73 41.40 0.18 36.22
CA LEU A 73 41.18 1.15 35.13
C LEU A 73 41.38 0.52 33.74
N THR A 74 42.42 -0.35 33.62
CA THR A 74 42.67 -1.07 32.36
C THR A 74 41.51 -2.04 32.05
N VAL A 75 41.00 -2.77 33.04
CA VAL A 75 39.84 -3.66 32.87
C VAL A 75 38.60 -2.89 32.49
N ILE A 76 38.30 -1.79 33.18
CA ILE A 76 37.16 -0.92 32.83
C ILE A 76 37.31 -0.38 31.40
N PHE A 77 38.48 0.11 31.04
CA PHE A 77 38.77 0.61 29.71
C PHE A 77 38.57 -0.46 28.63
N VAL A 78 39.06 -1.68 28.86
CA VAL A 78 38.82 -2.81 27.94
C VAL A 78 37.34 -3.13 27.83
N LEU A 79 36.61 -3.18 28.95
CA LEU A 79 35.15 -3.41 28.93
C LEU A 79 34.39 -2.34 28.15
N VAL A 80 34.78 -1.07 28.29
CA VAL A 80 34.15 0.05 27.51
C VAL A 80 34.43 -0.09 26.02
N ILE A 81 35.68 -0.52 25.64
CA ILE A 81 36.00 -0.80 24.23
C ILE A 81 35.16 -1.98 23.72
N VAL A 82 35.08 -3.05 24.45
CA VAL A 82 34.26 -4.22 24.11
C VAL A 82 32.78 -3.82 23.95
N GLN A 83 32.27 -2.98 24.86
CA GLN A 83 30.91 -2.45 24.79
C GLN A 83 30.70 -1.63 23.51
N GLY A 84 31.63 -0.73 23.18
CA GLY A 84 31.59 0.07 21.96
C GLY A 84 31.57 -0.80 20.68
N ILE A 85 32.40 -1.86 20.67
CA ILE A 85 32.42 -2.85 19.59
C ILE A 85 31.10 -3.61 19.50
N ASN A 86 30.57 -4.10 20.62
CA ASN A 86 29.29 -4.79 20.67
C ASN A 86 28.15 -3.90 20.15
N VAL A 87 28.08 -2.63 20.60
CA VAL A 87 27.08 -1.67 20.15
C VAL A 87 27.17 -1.47 18.63
N ARG A 88 28.37 -1.27 18.11
CA ARG A 88 28.60 -1.13 16.67
C ARG A 88 28.04 -2.31 15.88
N TYR A 89 28.32 -3.53 16.33
CA TYR A 89 27.91 -4.74 15.64
C TYR A 89 26.41 -5.04 15.78
N PHE A 90 25.81 -4.86 16.95
CA PHE A 90 24.38 -5.15 17.09
C PHE A 90 23.52 -4.13 16.35
N VAL A 91 23.92 -2.85 16.27
CA VAL A 91 23.22 -1.84 15.49
C VAL A 91 23.24 -2.18 13.99
N ASP A 92 24.41 -2.53 13.44
CA ASP A 92 24.53 -2.95 12.04
C ASP A 92 23.68 -4.20 11.74
N LEU A 93 23.74 -5.22 12.60
CA LEU A 93 22.95 -6.44 12.44
C LEU A 93 21.45 -6.19 12.64
N GLY A 94 21.07 -5.30 13.57
CA GLY A 94 19.69 -4.89 13.81
C GLY A 94 19.08 -4.24 12.58
N ILE A 95 19.78 -3.26 11.98
CA ILE A 95 19.34 -2.60 10.72
C ILE A 95 19.23 -3.61 9.58
N ARG A 96 20.18 -4.55 9.46
CA ARG A 96 20.11 -5.61 8.44
C ARG A 96 18.92 -6.54 8.65
N ALA A 97 18.61 -6.89 9.90
CA ALA A 97 17.44 -7.73 10.21
C ALA A 97 16.12 -6.99 9.90
N GLU A 98 16.00 -5.73 10.35
CA GLU A 98 14.85 -4.86 10.08
C GLU A 98 14.59 -4.71 8.58
N THR A 99 15.60 -4.24 7.84
CA THR A 99 15.50 -4.02 6.39
C THR A 99 15.27 -5.33 5.64
N GLY A 100 15.88 -6.42 6.08
CA GLY A 100 15.72 -7.75 5.50
C GLY A 100 14.30 -8.29 5.64
N VAL A 101 13.69 -8.19 6.83
CA VAL A 101 12.30 -8.60 7.07
C VAL A 101 11.33 -7.67 6.32
N SER A 102 11.51 -6.36 6.43
CA SER A 102 10.67 -5.38 5.74
C SER A 102 10.70 -5.58 4.22
N ARG A 103 11.88 -5.80 3.63
CA ARG A 103 12.05 -6.09 2.20
C ARG A 103 11.33 -7.37 1.80
N ALA A 104 11.48 -8.45 2.58
CA ALA A 104 10.84 -9.73 2.26
C ALA A 104 9.32 -9.62 2.24
N ILE A 105 8.72 -8.95 3.24
CA ILE A 105 7.28 -8.74 3.32
C ILE A 105 6.82 -7.79 2.19
N ARG A 106 7.53 -6.68 1.96
CA ARG A 106 7.20 -5.70 0.92
C ARG A 106 7.20 -6.32 -0.48
N ASN A 107 8.21 -7.13 -0.78
CA ASN A 107 8.26 -7.84 -2.05
C ASN A 107 7.09 -8.81 -2.21
N ALA A 108 6.75 -9.57 -1.17
CA ALA A 108 5.62 -10.49 -1.21
C ALA A 108 4.28 -9.76 -1.39
N VAL A 109 4.09 -8.63 -0.70
CA VAL A 109 2.91 -7.76 -0.83
C VAL A 109 2.82 -7.20 -2.25
N PHE A 110 3.93 -6.68 -2.78
CA PHE A 110 3.98 -6.13 -4.13
C PHE A 110 3.66 -7.19 -5.20
N LEU A 111 4.29 -8.37 -5.11
CA LEU A 111 4.00 -9.49 -6.01
C LEU A 111 2.54 -9.95 -5.90
N ARG A 112 1.94 -9.90 -4.68
CA ARG A 112 0.53 -10.23 -4.51
C ARG A 112 -0.36 -9.18 -5.16
N LEU A 113 -0.07 -7.90 -4.97
CA LEU A 113 -0.79 -6.80 -5.65
C LEU A 113 -0.78 -7.01 -7.17
N GLN A 114 0.36 -7.31 -7.79
CA GLN A 114 0.44 -7.56 -9.23
C GLN A 114 -0.42 -8.75 -9.72
N LYS A 115 -0.79 -9.67 -8.83
CA LYS A 115 -1.65 -10.83 -9.15
C LYS A 115 -3.14 -10.57 -8.89
N LEU A 116 -3.51 -9.46 -8.23
CA LEU A 116 -4.91 -9.15 -7.93
C LEU A 116 -5.63 -8.62 -9.17
N GLY A 117 -6.90 -9.02 -9.31
CA GLY A 117 -7.76 -8.57 -10.40
C GLY A 117 -8.21 -7.11 -10.27
N ILE A 118 -8.70 -6.55 -11.38
CA ILE A 118 -9.09 -5.13 -11.48
C ILE A 118 -10.17 -4.73 -10.48
N PHE A 119 -11.03 -5.68 -10.09
CA PHE A 119 -12.06 -5.44 -9.07
C PHE A 119 -11.49 -4.98 -7.73
N TYR A 120 -10.35 -5.54 -7.32
CA TYR A 120 -9.68 -5.14 -6.09
C TYR A 120 -9.22 -3.68 -6.17
N TYR A 121 -8.63 -3.28 -7.30
CA TYR A 121 -8.15 -1.91 -7.53
C TYR A 121 -9.28 -0.89 -7.61
N ASN A 122 -10.40 -1.26 -8.22
CA ASN A 122 -11.59 -0.39 -8.30
C ASN A 122 -12.23 -0.13 -6.93
N LYS A 123 -12.13 -1.12 -6.01
CA LYS A 123 -12.76 -1.05 -4.69
C LYS A 123 -11.84 -0.49 -3.62
N THR A 124 -10.52 -0.67 -3.76
CA THR A 124 -9.55 -0.36 -2.71
C THR A 124 -8.81 0.94 -3.01
N PRO A 125 -8.87 1.95 -2.11
CA PRO A 125 -8.14 3.19 -2.31
C PRO A 125 -6.63 2.98 -2.43
N VAL A 126 -5.97 3.70 -3.34
CA VAL A 126 -4.52 3.62 -3.58
C VAL A 126 -3.72 3.89 -2.29
N GLY A 127 -4.12 4.89 -1.51
CA GLY A 127 -3.48 5.22 -0.23
C GLY A 127 -3.50 4.07 0.77
N TYR A 128 -4.57 3.25 0.76
CA TYR A 128 -4.64 2.04 1.58
C TYR A 128 -3.58 1.02 1.16
N MET A 129 -3.46 0.73 -0.14
CA MET A 129 -2.47 -0.20 -0.68
C MET A 129 -1.03 0.27 -0.40
N MET A 130 -0.75 1.54 -0.60
CA MET A 130 0.55 2.17 -0.32
C MET A 130 0.93 2.06 1.16
N ALA A 131 -0.02 2.30 2.07
CA ALA A 131 0.21 2.17 3.51
C ALA A 131 0.57 0.72 3.90
N ARG A 132 -0.08 -0.30 3.29
CA ARG A 132 0.22 -1.73 3.53
C ARG A 132 1.61 -2.10 3.04
N THR A 133 1.98 -1.58 1.85
CA THR A 133 3.27 -1.89 1.23
C THR A 133 4.44 -1.21 1.95
N ASN A 134 4.27 0.02 2.43
CA ASN A 134 5.36 0.80 3.01
C ASN A 134 5.33 0.84 4.54
N SER A 135 4.35 1.52 5.15
CA SER A 135 4.39 1.81 6.58
C SER A 135 4.14 0.58 7.45
N ASP A 136 3.18 -0.30 7.08
CA ASP A 136 2.88 -1.48 7.89
C ASP A 136 4.03 -2.50 7.84
N THR A 137 4.64 -2.70 6.68
CA THR A 137 5.78 -3.61 6.53
C THR A 137 7.01 -3.12 7.29
N SER A 138 7.29 -1.81 7.28
CA SER A 138 8.40 -1.23 8.03
C SER A 138 8.20 -1.37 9.53
N ARG A 139 6.99 -1.12 10.06
CA ARG A 139 6.69 -1.29 11.49
C ARG A 139 6.82 -2.74 11.96
N ILE A 140 6.48 -3.70 11.09
CA ILE A 140 6.67 -5.13 11.42
C ILE A 140 8.16 -5.46 11.48
N GLY A 141 8.95 -4.99 10.51
CA GLY A 141 10.40 -5.19 10.48
C GLY A 141 11.11 -4.56 11.68
N ASP A 142 10.75 -3.32 12.02
CA ASP A 142 11.24 -2.57 13.18
C ASP A 142 11.01 -3.35 14.48
N LEU A 143 9.77 -3.75 14.75
CA LEU A 143 9.44 -4.50 15.96
C LEU A 143 10.15 -5.87 16.02
N VAL A 144 10.26 -6.59 14.91
CA VAL A 144 10.93 -7.89 14.86
C VAL A 144 12.43 -7.76 15.16
N ALA A 145 13.09 -6.72 14.67
CA ALA A 145 14.51 -6.52 14.89
C ALA A 145 14.80 -5.89 16.26
N TRP A 146 14.32 -4.67 16.47
CA TRP A 146 14.61 -3.90 17.69
C TRP A 146 13.88 -4.45 18.91
N GLY A 147 12.65 -4.94 18.75
CA GLY A 147 11.93 -5.59 19.84
C GLY A 147 12.64 -6.83 20.36
N VAL A 148 13.25 -7.64 19.48
CA VAL A 148 14.06 -8.81 19.91
C VAL A 148 15.34 -8.37 20.60
N ILE A 149 16.01 -7.33 20.10
CA ILE A 149 17.24 -6.77 20.69
C ILE A 149 16.95 -6.26 22.11
N ASP A 150 15.99 -5.36 22.26
CA ASP A 150 15.67 -4.73 23.54
C ASP A 150 15.12 -5.74 24.56
N PHE A 151 14.28 -6.67 24.08
CA PHE A 151 13.77 -7.76 24.95
C PHE A 151 14.89 -8.65 25.44
N SER A 152 15.79 -9.07 24.55
CA SER A 152 16.92 -9.94 24.91
C SER A 152 17.84 -9.27 25.92
N TRP A 153 18.24 -8.02 25.66
CA TRP A 153 19.04 -7.25 26.60
C TRP A 153 18.37 -7.12 27.97
N SER A 154 17.10 -6.72 27.99
CA SER A 154 16.35 -6.52 29.23
C SER A 154 16.24 -7.79 30.07
N VAL A 155 15.96 -8.93 29.41
CA VAL A 155 15.86 -10.22 30.10
C VAL A 155 17.22 -10.67 30.61
N PHE A 156 18.26 -10.60 29.79
CA PHE A 156 19.60 -11.01 30.21
C PHE A 156 20.17 -10.15 31.33
N TYR A 157 19.92 -8.82 31.25
CA TYR A 157 20.29 -7.88 32.32
C TYR A 157 19.56 -8.20 33.62
N CYS A 158 18.22 -8.34 33.60
CA CYS A 158 17.46 -8.67 34.81
C CYS A 158 17.93 -9.97 35.46
N ILE A 159 18.08 -11.02 34.69
CA ILE A 159 18.55 -12.34 35.19
C ILE A 159 19.98 -12.23 35.74
N GLY A 160 20.87 -11.62 34.98
CA GLY A 160 22.28 -11.45 35.36
C GLY A 160 22.43 -10.61 36.62
N ALA A 161 21.73 -9.48 36.74
CA ALA A 161 21.78 -8.62 37.92
C ALA A 161 21.19 -9.30 39.16
N ILE A 162 20.09 -10.05 39.03
CA ILE A 162 19.52 -10.84 40.15
C ILE A 162 20.53 -11.87 40.60
N ILE A 163 21.12 -12.67 39.69
CA ILE A 163 22.12 -13.64 40.02
C ILE A 163 23.33 -12.99 40.73
N ALA A 164 23.83 -11.89 40.16
CA ALA A 164 24.97 -11.15 40.75
C ALA A 164 24.67 -10.65 42.16
N MET A 165 23.50 -10.07 42.40
CA MET A 165 23.07 -9.60 43.71
C MET A 165 23.02 -10.75 44.76
N PHE A 166 22.49 -11.93 44.38
CA PHE A 166 22.46 -13.09 45.28
C PHE A 166 23.85 -13.59 45.65
N PHE A 167 24.81 -13.57 44.72
CA PHE A 167 26.19 -13.92 44.97
C PHE A 167 26.92 -12.90 45.89
N VAL A 168 26.61 -11.62 45.76
CA VAL A 168 27.24 -10.55 46.54
C VAL A 168 26.67 -10.53 47.96
N HIS A 169 25.35 -10.47 48.15
CA HIS A 169 24.71 -10.45 49.46
C HIS A 169 23.23 -10.86 49.40
N TRP A 170 22.89 -12.10 49.71
CA TRP A 170 21.56 -12.67 49.51
C TRP A 170 20.42 -11.94 50.24
N ARG A 171 20.64 -11.39 51.45
CA ARG A 171 19.61 -10.65 52.22
C ARG A 171 19.21 -9.34 51.49
N LEU A 172 20.19 -8.57 51.07
CA LEU A 172 19.95 -7.35 50.30
C LEU A 172 19.34 -7.65 48.96
N ALA A 173 19.73 -8.76 48.32
CA ALA A 173 19.13 -9.19 47.05
C ALA A 173 17.61 -9.40 47.19
N PHE A 174 17.15 -10.04 48.26
CA PHE A 174 15.73 -10.21 48.53
C PHE A 174 14.99 -8.85 48.65
N ILE A 175 15.61 -7.85 49.31
CA ILE A 175 15.01 -6.51 49.49
C ILE A 175 14.84 -5.83 48.12
N VAL A 176 15.90 -5.83 47.29
CA VAL A 176 15.85 -5.23 45.95
C VAL A 176 14.86 -5.99 45.04
N CYS A 177 14.90 -7.32 45.03
CA CYS A 177 13.96 -8.14 44.26
C CYS A 177 12.49 -7.91 44.69
N ALA A 178 12.24 -7.71 45.99
CA ALA A 178 10.89 -7.39 46.49
C ALA A 178 10.36 -6.04 45.93
N THR A 179 11.23 -5.11 45.56
CA THR A 179 10.81 -3.83 44.93
C THR A 179 10.58 -3.94 43.42
N ILE A 180 11.08 -4.97 42.75
CA ILE A 180 10.86 -5.19 41.31
C ILE A 180 9.40 -5.49 41.05
N LEU A 181 8.72 -6.24 41.89
CA LEU A 181 7.31 -6.60 41.72
C LEU A 181 6.38 -5.38 41.75
N PRO A 182 6.41 -4.50 42.76
CA PRO A 182 5.62 -3.25 42.72
C PRO A 182 6.00 -2.35 41.56
N LEU A 183 7.27 -2.29 41.16
CA LEU A 183 7.71 -1.54 39.98
C LEU A 183 7.07 -2.08 38.71
N ALA A 184 7.06 -3.39 38.52
CA ALA A 184 6.45 -4.03 37.35
C ALA A 184 4.93 -3.82 37.31
N LEU A 185 4.24 -3.98 38.44
CA LEU A 185 2.80 -3.75 38.56
C LEU A 185 2.43 -2.29 38.28
N LEU A 186 3.19 -1.35 38.82
CA LEU A 186 3.00 0.07 38.61
C LEU A 186 3.21 0.44 37.14
N THR A 187 4.29 -0.04 36.55
CA THR A 187 4.60 0.15 35.12
C THR A 187 3.47 -0.40 34.24
N TRP A 188 3.02 -1.63 34.49
CA TRP A 188 1.89 -2.23 33.77
C TRP A 188 0.60 -1.42 33.90
N PHE A 189 0.27 -0.93 35.10
CA PHE A 189 -0.92 -0.10 35.33
C PHE A 189 -0.89 1.21 34.55
N PHE A 190 0.24 1.94 34.60
CA PHE A 190 0.39 3.18 33.85
C PHE A 190 0.42 2.95 32.34
N GLN A 191 1.12 1.93 31.86
CA GLN A 191 1.18 1.57 30.45
C GLN A 191 -0.22 1.29 29.88
N LYS A 192 -1.05 0.55 30.62
CA LYS A 192 -2.43 0.29 30.20
C LYS A 192 -3.24 1.59 30.04
N ARG A 193 -3.07 2.55 30.95
CA ARG A 193 -3.75 3.85 30.88
C ARG A 193 -3.20 4.75 29.77
N ILE A 194 -1.90 4.79 29.63
CA ILE A 194 -1.23 5.53 28.55
C ILE A 194 -1.67 5.00 27.19
N LEU A 195 -1.73 3.67 27.02
CA LEU A 195 -2.18 3.02 25.79
C LEU A 195 -3.63 3.42 25.45
N PHE A 196 -4.53 3.41 26.44
CA PHE A 196 -5.93 3.81 26.25
C PHE A 196 -6.05 5.26 25.76
N VAL A 197 -5.38 6.21 26.41
CA VAL A 197 -5.41 7.63 25.99
C VAL A 197 -4.75 7.80 24.61
N ASN A 198 -3.70 7.05 24.32
CA ASN A 198 -3.00 7.10 23.04
C ASN A 198 -3.89 6.62 21.88
N ARG A 199 -4.75 5.62 22.12
CA ARG A 199 -5.75 5.17 21.12
C ARG A 199 -6.74 6.28 20.78
N ILE A 200 -7.23 7.00 21.79
CA ILE A 200 -8.15 8.13 21.58
C ILE A 200 -7.45 9.24 20.80
N LEU A 201 -6.23 9.59 21.17
CA LEU A 201 -5.43 10.58 20.45
C LEU A 201 -5.22 10.21 18.98
N ARG A 202 -4.95 8.94 18.67
CA ARG A 202 -4.83 8.47 17.29
C ARG A 202 -6.13 8.63 16.51
N LYS A 203 -7.28 8.31 17.13
CA LYS A 203 -8.60 8.48 16.51
C LYS A 203 -8.89 9.95 16.19
N ILE A 204 -8.60 10.85 17.14
CA ILE A 204 -8.79 12.29 16.94
C ILE A 204 -7.80 12.82 15.89
N ASN A 205 -6.55 12.34 15.89
CA ASN A 205 -5.56 12.71 14.88
C ASN A 205 -5.99 12.29 13.46
N SER A 206 -6.60 11.11 13.32
CA SER A 206 -7.18 10.66 12.06
C SER A 206 -8.30 11.58 11.58
N LYS A 207 -9.22 11.99 12.49
CA LYS A 207 -10.27 12.99 12.18
C LYS A 207 -9.66 14.33 11.76
N MET A 208 -8.64 14.79 12.47
CA MET A 208 -7.94 16.04 12.18
C MET A 208 -7.29 16.02 10.79
N THR A 209 -6.61 14.92 10.45
CA THR A 209 -6.00 14.72 9.13
C THR A 209 -7.07 14.64 8.04
N GLY A 210 -8.20 13.96 8.30
CA GLY A 210 -9.34 13.90 7.38
C GLY A 210 -9.92 15.28 7.09
N ALA A 211 -10.23 16.06 8.13
CA ALA A 211 -10.76 17.43 7.97
C ALA A 211 -9.77 18.37 7.25
N MET A 212 -8.47 18.22 7.54
CA MET A 212 -7.42 18.98 6.83
C MET A 212 -7.36 18.60 5.34
N ASN A 213 -7.39 17.32 5.02
CA ASN A 213 -7.40 16.83 3.64
C ASN A 213 -8.64 17.32 2.88
N GLU A 214 -9.81 17.24 3.50
CA GLU A 214 -11.08 17.73 2.94
C GLU A 214 -11.04 19.25 2.69
N GLY A 215 -10.53 20.02 3.65
CA GLY A 215 -10.35 21.47 3.52
C GLY A 215 -9.38 21.86 2.40
N ILE A 216 -8.29 21.11 2.21
CA ILE A 216 -7.31 21.37 1.13
C ILE A 216 -7.90 20.95 -0.22
N THR A 217 -8.45 19.75 -0.34
CA THR A 217 -9.00 19.22 -1.59
C THR A 217 -10.23 20.02 -2.03
N GLY A 218 -11.08 20.39 -1.05
CA GLY A 218 -12.28 21.21 -1.26
C GLY A 218 -12.05 22.73 -1.26
N ALA A 219 -10.78 23.20 -1.24
CA ALA A 219 -10.48 24.62 -1.05
C ALA A 219 -11.19 25.55 -2.06
N ARG A 220 -11.34 25.10 -3.30
CA ARG A 220 -12.08 25.86 -4.34
C ARG A 220 -13.56 26.03 -3.95
N THR A 221 -14.19 24.96 -3.49
CA THR A 221 -15.60 24.96 -3.04
C THR A 221 -15.77 25.81 -1.78
N VAL A 222 -14.87 25.66 -0.80
CA VAL A 222 -14.87 26.46 0.44
C VAL A 222 -14.79 27.95 0.12
N LYS A 223 -13.90 28.35 -0.81
CA LYS A 223 -13.74 29.74 -1.24
C LYS A 223 -14.93 30.28 -2.03
N THR A 224 -15.51 29.48 -2.93
CA THR A 224 -16.66 29.91 -3.72
C THR A 224 -17.93 30.05 -2.89
N LEU A 225 -18.07 29.26 -1.82
CA LEU A 225 -19.21 29.32 -0.89
C LEU A 225 -18.97 30.27 0.31
N VAL A 226 -17.78 30.90 0.40
CA VAL A 226 -17.37 31.78 1.52
C VAL A 226 -17.53 31.05 2.88
N ALA A 227 -17.16 29.76 2.92
CA ALA A 227 -17.35 28.87 4.07
C ALA A 227 -16.08 28.73 4.96
N GLU A 228 -15.03 29.58 4.76
CA GLU A 228 -13.77 29.50 5.49
C GLU A 228 -13.95 29.58 7.00
N LYS A 229 -14.86 30.44 7.48
CA LYS A 229 -15.13 30.59 8.90
C LYS A 229 -15.70 29.32 9.51
N GLN A 230 -16.68 28.70 8.85
CA GLN A 230 -17.29 27.44 9.31
C GLN A 230 -16.24 26.31 9.33
N CYS A 231 -15.46 26.13 8.28
CA CYS A 231 -14.39 25.12 8.24
C CYS A 231 -13.35 25.34 9.33
N SER A 232 -12.99 26.60 9.63
CA SER A 232 -12.05 26.94 10.70
C SER A 232 -12.62 26.64 12.07
N GLU A 233 -13.91 26.88 12.32
CA GLU A 233 -14.59 26.56 13.58
C GLU A 233 -14.65 25.05 13.80
N GLU A 234 -15.08 24.27 12.81
CA GLU A 234 -15.12 22.80 12.86
C GLU A 234 -13.73 22.21 13.12
N TYR A 235 -12.70 22.69 12.43
CA TYR A 235 -11.32 22.26 12.66
C TYR A 235 -10.82 22.63 14.07
N SER A 236 -11.22 23.82 14.57
CA SER A 236 -10.88 24.29 15.92
C SER A 236 -11.48 23.40 17.00
N GLU A 237 -12.71 22.88 16.82
CA GLU A 237 -13.33 21.93 17.74
C GLU A 237 -12.54 20.62 17.83
N ILE A 238 -12.15 20.06 16.68
CA ILE A 238 -11.34 18.83 16.61
C ILE A 238 -9.98 19.04 17.30
N THR A 239 -9.33 20.17 17.05
CA THR A 239 -8.04 20.49 17.69
C THR A 239 -8.16 20.76 19.19
N ALA A 240 -9.28 21.32 19.64
CA ALA A 240 -9.57 21.49 21.07
C ALA A 240 -9.77 20.14 21.77
N GLU A 241 -10.46 19.20 21.13
CA GLU A 241 -10.59 17.81 21.61
C GLU A 241 -9.21 17.14 21.71
N TYR A 242 -8.39 17.24 20.66
CA TYR A 242 -7.01 16.73 20.67
C TYR A 242 -6.20 17.30 21.82
N ARG A 243 -6.23 18.63 22.00
CA ARG A 243 -5.54 19.33 23.11
C ARG A 243 -5.97 18.81 24.48
N SER A 244 -7.26 18.52 24.66
CA SER A 244 -7.79 17.99 25.94
C SER A 244 -7.16 16.63 26.27
N TYR A 245 -7.15 15.70 25.33
CA TYR A 245 -6.56 14.37 25.52
C TYR A 245 -5.03 14.40 25.55
N ALA A 246 -4.38 15.29 24.80
CA ALA A 246 -2.94 15.51 24.88
C ALA A 246 -2.52 15.99 26.28
N LYS A 247 -3.31 16.90 26.90
CA LYS A 247 -3.10 17.30 28.31
C LYS A 247 -3.28 16.13 29.28
N LYS A 248 -4.28 15.25 29.07
CA LYS A 248 -4.45 14.02 29.88
C LYS A 248 -3.24 13.10 29.75
N MET A 249 -2.73 12.92 28.52
CA MET A 249 -1.52 12.15 28.26
C MET A 249 -0.30 12.73 28.98
N ALA A 250 -0.11 14.05 28.87
CA ALA A 250 0.98 14.75 29.52
C ALA A 250 0.92 14.59 31.06
N LYS A 251 -0.27 14.72 31.66
CA LYS A 251 -0.48 14.48 33.11
C LYS A 251 -0.14 13.03 33.49
N LEU A 252 -0.58 12.04 32.72
CA LEU A 252 -0.26 10.64 32.99
C LEU A 252 1.25 10.40 32.98
N LYS A 253 1.95 10.93 31.98
CA LYS A 253 3.42 10.79 31.89
C LYS A 253 4.15 11.56 32.98
N SER A 254 3.69 12.76 33.33
CA SER A 254 4.29 13.59 34.38
C SER A 254 4.13 13.00 35.79
N VAL A 255 3.13 12.15 36.01
CA VAL A 255 2.97 11.41 37.28
C VAL A 255 3.73 10.09 37.23
N PHE A 256 3.71 9.40 36.10
CA PHE A 256 4.34 8.08 35.92
C PHE A 256 5.83 8.11 36.20
N ILE A 257 6.59 8.99 35.56
CA ILE A 257 8.06 9.03 35.68
C ILE A 257 8.50 9.30 37.13
N PRO A 258 8.00 10.35 37.83
CA PRO A 258 8.37 10.57 39.22
C PRO A 258 7.93 9.44 40.16
N THR A 259 6.78 8.80 39.91
CA THR A 259 6.30 7.70 40.77
C THR A 259 7.22 6.49 40.64
N VAL A 260 7.68 6.19 39.45
CA VAL A 260 8.66 5.12 39.23
C VAL A 260 10.00 5.46 39.85
N MET A 261 10.49 6.69 39.67
CA MET A 261 11.71 7.17 40.33
C MET A 261 11.59 7.09 41.86
N PHE A 262 10.42 7.42 42.42
CA PHE A 262 10.16 7.28 43.85
C PHE A 262 10.30 5.83 44.31
N VAL A 263 9.76 4.85 43.58
CA VAL A 263 9.92 3.41 43.90
C VAL A 263 11.38 3.01 43.87
N GLY A 264 12.13 3.44 42.86
CA GLY A 264 13.58 3.20 42.77
C GLY A 264 14.35 3.84 43.94
N THR A 265 14.01 5.10 44.27
CA THR A 265 14.62 5.79 45.42
C THR A 265 14.25 5.13 46.73
N ALA A 266 13.01 4.66 46.89
CA ALA A 266 12.55 3.94 48.07
C ALA A 266 13.31 2.58 48.21
N ALA A 267 13.51 1.87 47.09
CA ALA A 267 14.34 0.67 47.08
C ALA A 267 15.77 0.96 47.52
N THR A 268 16.34 2.05 47.05
CA THR A 268 17.67 2.54 47.47
C THR A 268 17.70 2.87 48.95
N ALA A 269 16.70 3.61 49.47
CA ALA A 269 16.59 3.97 50.87
C ALA A 269 16.44 2.73 51.81
N LEU A 270 15.60 1.75 51.40
CA LEU A 270 15.46 0.47 52.10
C LEU A 270 16.77 -0.32 52.13
N THR A 271 17.51 -0.29 51.03
CA THR A 271 18.83 -0.93 50.98
C THR A 271 19.81 -0.25 51.93
N ILE A 272 19.82 1.09 52.01
CA ILE A 272 20.64 1.85 52.95
C ILE A 272 20.21 1.57 54.41
N GLY A 273 18.91 1.64 54.71
CA GLY A 273 18.40 1.39 56.06
C GLY A 273 18.65 -0.02 56.60
N SER A 274 18.70 -1.03 55.71
CA SER A 274 19.00 -2.41 56.09
C SER A 274 20.50 -2.71 56.15
N SER A 275 21.34 -1.74 55.81
CA SER A 275 22.79 -1.90 55.64
C SER A 275 23.63 -1.64 56.91
N SER A 276 23.02 -1.52 58.07
CA SER A 276 23.72 -1.13 59.34
C SER A 276 24.89 -2.03 59.74
N MET A 277 25.14 -3.16 59.01
CA MET A 277 26.28 -4.07 59.18
C MET A 277 26.92 -4.47 57.81
N VAL A 278 26.75 -3.70 56.76
CA VAL A 278 27.21 -4.04 55.42
C VAL A 278 28.29 -3.06 54.96
N ASP A 279 29.35 -3.61 54.31
CA ASP A 279 30.46 -2.82 53.74
C ASP A 279 29.94 -1.78 52.74
N LEU A 280 30.53 -0.57 52.75
CA LEU A 280 30.23 0.54 51.81
C LEU A 280 30.29 0.08 50.35
N ALA A 281 31.20 -0.82 50.04
CA ALA A 281 31.35 -1.40 48.71
C ALA A 281 30.10 -2.19 48.26
N ILE A 282 29.57 -3.05 49.14
CA ILE A 282 28.38 -3.85 48.87
C ILE A 282 27.16 -2.91 48.69
N LEU A 283 27.07 -1.91 49.58
CA LEU A 283 26.01 -0.89 49.48
C LEU A 283 26.02 -0.19 48.11
N ALA A 284 27.19 0.24 47.62
CA ALA A 284 27.32 0.91 46.31
C ALA A 284 26.88 0.01 45.17
N ILE A 285 27.22 -1.29 45.18
CA ILE A 285 26.76 -2.26 44.17
C ILE A 285 25.22 -2.33 44.13
N PHE A 286 24.60 -2.46 45.31
CA PHE A 286 23.16 -2.62 45.41
C PHE A 286 22.39 -1.34 45.05
N LEU A 287 22.93 -0.15 45.34
CA LEU A 287 22.39 1.12 44.95
C LEU A 287 22.36 1.26 43.43
N GLN A 288 23.45 0.86 42.77
CA GLN A 288 23.55 0.88 41.31
C GLN A 288 22.54 -0.06 40.68
N TYR A 289 22.44 -1.32 41.14
CA TYR A 289 21.45 -2.25 40.61
C TYR A 289 20.03 -1.81 40.88
N ALA A 290 19.71 -1.32 42.07
CA ALA A 290 18.35 -0.81 42.39
C ALA A 290 17.91 0.33 41.46
N ALA A 291 18.84 1.24 41.11
CA ALA A 291 18.58 2.32 40.17
C ALA A 291 18.40 1.83 38.75
N SER A 292 19.16 0.80 38.34
CA SER A 292 19.19 0.33 36.94
C SER A 292 18.05 -0.61 36.55
N PHE A 293 17.28 -1.16 37.49
CA PHE A 293 16.16 -2.07 37.17
C PHE A 293 14.98 -1.40 36.46
N PHE A 294 14.86 -0.06 36.54
CA PHE A 294 13.75 0.64 35.90
C PHE A 294 13.72 0.45 34.40
N GLU A 295 14.86 0.65 33.74
CA GLU A 295 14.96 0.64 32.29
C GLU A 295 14.56 -0.71 31.66
N PRO A 296 15.13 -1.86 32.05
CA PRO A 296 14.75 -3.16 31.47
C PRO A 296 13.29 -3.54 31.76
N VAL A 297 12.75 -3.23 32.95
CA VAL A 297 11.33 -3.49 33.27
C VAL A 297 10.42 -2.64 32.40
N HIS A 298 10.76 -1.37 32.21
CA HIS A 298 10.04 -0.47 31.33
C HIS A 298 10.08 -0.92 29.86
N ASN A 299 11.25 -1.34 29.37
CA ASN A 299 11.44 -1.82 28.00
C ASN A 299 10.60 -3.08 27.74
N ILE A 300 10.61 -4.06 28.64
CA ILE A 300 9.77 -5.26 28.52
C ILE A 300 8.27 -4.86 28.39
N ALA A 301 7.80 -3.95 29.23
CA ALA A 301 6.41 -3.48 29.19
C ALA A 301 6.08 -2.73 27.88
N ASN A 302 6.99 -1.91 27.39
CA ASN A 302 6.86 -1.21 26.10
C ASN A 302 6.78 -2.19 24.94
N ILE A 303 7.68 -3.14 24.87
CA ILE A 303 7.75 -4.14 23.79
C ILE A 303 6.45 -4.93 23.73
N LEU A 304 5.93 -5.41 24.87
CA LEU A 304 4.63 -6.10 24.91
C LEU A 304 3.49 -5.23 24.37
N THR A 305 3.53 -3.94 24.65
CA THR A 305 2.56 -2.96 24.15
C THR A 305 2.69 -2.77 22.63
N GLU A 306 3.91 -2.68 22.13
CA GLU A 306 4.20 -2.54 20.71
C GLU A 306 3.85 -3.79 19.92
N PHE A 307 4.07 -4.98 20.48
CA PHE A 307 3.60 -6.25 19.88
C PHE A 307 2.07 -6.23 19.69
N ALA A 308 1.33 -5.82 20.71
CA ALA A 308 -0.13 -5.71 20.61
C ALA A 308 -0.58 -4.66 19.58
N ALA A 309 0.13 -3.53 19.48
CA ALA A 309 -0.17 -2.48 18.53
C ALA A 309 0.18 -2.88 17.09
N THR A 310 1.29 -3.58 16.89
CA THR A 310 1.76 -4.03 15.56
C THR A 310 0.97 -5.23 15.06
N GLN A 311 0.29 -5.99 15.94
CA GLN A 311 -0.57 -7.10 15.50
C GLN A 311 -1.59 -6.65 14.45
N ALA A 312 -2.18 -5.47 14.59
CA ALA A 312 -3.10 -4.93 13.59
C ALA A 312 -2.43 -4.74 12.21
N ASN A 313 -1.15 -4.32 12.18
CA ASN A 313 -0.39 -4.21 10.93
C ASN A 313 -0.17 -5.60 10.30
N VAL A 314 0.14 -6.60 11.13
CA VAL A 314 0.30 -8.00 10.70
C VAL A 314 -1.02 -8.56 10.15
N GLU A 315 -2.15 -8.29 10.79
CA GLU A 315 -3.48 -8.71 10.34
C GLU A 315 -3.80 -8.14 8.96
N ARG A 316 -3.57 -6.83 8.77
CA ARG A 316 -3.82 -6.14 7.50
C ARG A 316 -2.92 -6.66 6.37
N VAL A 317 -1.62 -6.75 6.61
CA VAL A 317 -0.65 -7.29 5.64
C VAL A 317 -0.97 -8.75 5.31
N SER A 318 -1.29 -9.57 6.32
CA SER A 318 -1.69 -10.97 6.10
C SER A 318 -2.99 -11.08 5.32
N GLY A 319 -3.97 -10.20 5.59
CA GLY A 319 -5.22 -10.13 4.84
C GLY A 319 -4.97 -9.87 3.37
N LEU A 320 -4.10 -8.89 3.05
CA LEU A 320 -3.72 -8.59 1.67
C LEU A 320 -2.98 -9.76 1.00
N LEU A 321 -2.06 -10.42 1.69
CA LEU A 321 -1.35 -11.59 1.16
C LEU A 321 -2.27 -12.79 0.89
N GLN A 322 -3.39 -12.89 1.61
CA GLN A 322 -4.38 -13.96 1.48
C GLN A 322 -5.55 -13.59 0.55
N GLN A 323 -5.61 -12.32 0.08
CA GLN A 323 -6.65 -11.88 -0.84
C GLN A 323 -6.60 -12.72 -2.12
N GLU A 324 -7.72 -13.29 -2.54
CA GLU A 324 -7.78 -14.08 -3.77
C GLU A 324 -7.64 -13.22 -5.02
N PRO A 325 -7.03 -13.72 -6.11
CA PRO A 325 -6.79 -12.95 -7.33
C PRO A 325 -8.07 -12.53 -8.07
N GLY A 326 -9.24 -13.03 -7.72
CA GLY A 326 -10.51 -12.80 -8.44
C GLY A 326 -10.67 -13.77 -9.62
N ILE A 327 -9.73 -13.81 -10.54
CA ILE A 327 -9.67 -14.79 -11.62
C ILE A 327 -8.49 -15.72 -11.35
N THR A 328 -8.77 -17.02 -11.31
CA THR A 328 -7.75 -18.06 -11.11
C THR A 328 -7.72 -18.96 -12.33
N GLU A 329 -6.61 -18.97 -13.01
CA GLU A 329 -6.41 -19.86 -14.18
C GLU A 329 -6.31 -21.33 -13.72
N LYS A 330 -6.85 -22.24 -14.53
CA LYS A 330 -6.76 -23.69 -14.30
C LYS A 330 -5.29 -24.14 -14.40
N ASN A 331 -4.91 -25.16 -13.64
CA ASN A 331 -3.54 -25.69 -13.65
C ASN A 331 -3.07 -26.09 -15.07
N GLU A 332 -3.94 -26.67 -15.88
CA GLU A 332 -3.66 -27.04 -17.27
C GLU A 332 -3.29 -25.82 -18.14
N VAL A 333 -3.96 -24.68 -17.91
CA VAL A 333 -3.67 -23.41 -18.58
C VAL A 333 -2.30 -22.86 -18.15
N LEU A 334 -2.03 -22.88 -16.85
CA LEU A 334 -0.74 -22.44 -16.30
C LEU A 334 0.42 -23.33 -16.77
N GLU A 335 0.21 -24.65 -16.88
CA GLU A 335 1.23 -25.56 -17.40
C GLU A 335 1.55 -25.29 -18.86
N LYS A 336 0.53 -25.00 -19.68
CA LYS A 336 0.68 -24.72 -21.12
C LYS A 336 1.24 -23.33 -21.39
N TYR A 337 0.66 -22.28 -20.78
CA TYR A 337 0.94 -20.89 -21.14
C TYR A 337 1.92 -20.18 -20.19
N GLY A 338 2.24 -20.79 -19.03
CA GLY A 338 3.01 -20.15 -17.97
C GLY A 338 2.16 -19.19 -17.13
N ASP A 339 2.79 -18.54 -16.15
CA ASP A 339 2.16 -17.49 -15.32
C ASP A 339 2.60 -16.08 -15.78
N THR A 340 2.04 -15.04 -15.15
CA THR A 340 2.31 -13.63 -15.44
C THR A 340 3.81 -13.27 -15.36
N PHE A 341 4.60 -13.96 -14.53
CA PHE A 341 6.03 -13.69 -14.32
C PHE A 341 6.95 -14.61 -15.12
N SER A 342 6.41 -15.70 -15.64
CA SER A 342 7.15 -16.71 -16.42
C SER A 342 6.29 -17.22 -17.58
N PRO A 343 5.95 -16.34 -18.55
CA PRO A 343 5.11 -16.71 -19.68
C PRO A 343 5.83 -17.65 -20.65
N LYS A 344 5.12 -18.67 -21.15
CA LYS A 344 5.58 -19.59 -22.20
C LYS A 344 5.05 -19.12 -23.54
N LYS A 345 5.63 -18.02 -24.07
CA LYS A 345 5.16 -17.37 -25.32
C LYS A 345 5.24 -18.29 -26.55
N GLU A 346 6.10 -19.28 -26.52
CA GLU A 346 6.24 -20.31 -27.55
C GLU A 346 4.97 -21.14 -27.75
N ASN A 347 4.11 -21.21 -26.76
CA ASN A 347 2.84 -21.96 -26.79
C ASN A 347 1.63 -21.06 -27.12
N TRP A 348 1.86 -19.80 -27.46
CA TRP A 348 0.78 -18.86 -27.77
C TRP A 348 0.33 -19.03 -29.21
N GLU A 349 -0.94 -19.40 -29.42
CA GLU A 349 -1.58 -19.41 -30.70
C GLU A 349 -1.93 -18.00 -31.20
N PRO A 350 -1.95 -17.75 -32.51
CA PRO A 350 -2.43 -16.49 -33.07
C PRO A 350 -3.89 -16.25 -32.69
N LEU A 351 -4.22 -14.99 -32.31
CA LEU A 351 -5.57 -14.55 -32.09
C LEU A 351 -6.11 -13.92 -33.38
N LEU A 352 -7.28 -14.37 -33.85
CA LEU A 352 -7.92 -13.86 -35.07
C LEU A 352 -8.95 -12.77 -34.79
N GLY A 353 -9.66 -12.88 -33.65
CA GLY A 353 -10.57 -11.84 -33.15
C GLY A 353 -12.04 -12.10 -33.43
N ASP A 354 -12.48 -13.34 -33.68
CA ASP A 354 -13.91 -13.71 -33.64
C ASP A 354 -14.37 -13.85 -32.20
N ILE A 355 -15.46 -13.18 -31.82
CA ILE A 355 -15.94 -13.12 -30.42
C ILE A 355 -17.41 -13.46 -30.35
N GLU A 356 -17.76 -14.48 -29.56
CA GLU A 356 -19.14 -14.95 -29.40
C GLU A 356 -19.52 -15.09 -27.92
N PHE A 357 -20.61 -14.48 -27.51
CA PHE A 357 -21.26 -14.64 -26.21
C PHE A 357 -22.42 -15.62 -26.35
N LYS A 358 -22.42 -16.68 -25.54
CA LYS A 358 -23.45 -17.73 -25.54
C LYS A 358 -24.13 -17.82 -24.17
N GLY A 359 -25.34 -17.30 -24.07
CA GLY A 359 -26.15 -17.38 -22.87
C GLY A 359 -25.51 -16.77 -21.63
N VAL A 360 -24.73 -15.70 -21.80
CA VAL A 360 -23.91 -15.10 -20.73
C VAL A 360 -24.80 -14.41 -19.70
N THR A 361 -24.65 -14.83 -18.44
CA THR A 361 -25.23 -14.16 -17.28
C THR A 361 -24.10 -13.70 -16.37
N PHE A 362 -24.19 -12.44 -15.95
CA PHE A 362 -23.14 -11.84 -15.12
C PHE A 362 -23.70 -10.85 -14.10
N LYS A 363 -23.10 -10.92 -12.91
CA LYS A 363 -23.32 -10.01 -11.79
C LYS A 363 -21.97 -9.59 -11.19
N TYR A 364 -21.81 -8.34 -10.82
CA TYR A 364 -20.63 -7.90 -10.07
C TYR A 364 -20.58 -8.55 -8.68
N PRO A 365 -19.39 -8.87 -8.15
CA PRO A 365 -19.23 -9.55 -6.85
C PRO A 365 -19.89 -8.83 -5.65
N ASP A 366 -20.08 -7.50 -5.74
CA ASP A 366 -20.76 -6.68 -4.74
C ASP A 366 -22.18 -6.26 -5.17
N GLY A 367 -22.61 -6.63 -6.37
CA GLY A 367 -23.95 -6.38 -6.90
C GLY A 367 -24.99 -7.39 -6.37
N LYS A 368 -26.25 -6.97 -6.28
CA LYS A 368 -27.37 -7.82 -5.92
C LYS A 368 -28.12 -8.37 -7.13
N GLU A 369 -28.06 -7.66 -8.24
CA GLU A 369 -28.81 -7.92 -9.46
C GLU A 369 -27.89 -8.31 -10.61
N ASN A 370 -28.40 -9.11 -11.54
CA ASN A 370 -27.68 -9.44 -12.76
C ASN A 370 -27.61 -8.19 -13.66
N VAL A 371 -26.42 -7.90 -14.18
CA VAL A 371 -26.21 -6.83 -15.15
C VAL A 371 -26.42 -7.32 -16.58
N LEU A 372 -26.11 -8.59 -16.84
CA LEU A 372 -26.43 -9.28 -18.08
C LEU A 372 -27.19 -10.57 -17.76
N GLU A 373 -28.24 -10.89 -18.52
CA GLU A 373 -29.00 -12.12 -18.38
C GLU A 373 -29.21 -12.80 -19.73
N ASN A 374 -28.74 -14.05 -19.85
CA ASN A 374 -28.84 -14.85 -21.06
C ASN A 374 -28.44 -14.08 -22.33
N PHE A 375 -27.36 -13.30 -22.20
CA PHE A 375 -26.89 -12.40 -23.22
C PHE A 375 -26.19 -13.17 -24.35
N ASN A 376 -26.60 -12.89 -25.61
CA ASN A 376 -26.06 -13.54 -26.80
C ASN A 376 -25.61 -12.46 -27.78
N LEU A 377 -24.38 -12.58 -28.26
CA LEU A 377 -23.77 -11.66 -29.24
C LEU A 377 -22.70 -12.38 -30.03
N HIS A 378 -22.69 -12.22 -31.34
CA HIS A 378 -21.57 -12.64 -32.19
C HIS A 378 -21.03 -11.42 -32.95
N VAL A 379 -19.73 -11.19 -32.82
CA VAL A 379 -18.97 -10.15 -33.52
C VAL A 379 -17.88 -10.85 -34.33
N GLU A 380 -18.06 -10.81 -35.64
CA GLU A 380 -17.12 -11.44 -36.58
C GLU A 380 -15.76 -10.73 -36.54
N ARG A 381 -14.73 -11.45 -36.88
CA ARG A 381 -13.36 -10.96 -37.02
C ARG A 381 -13.32 -9.67 -37.86
N GLY A 382 -12.60 -8.66 -37.39
CA GLY A 382 -12.39 -7.40 -38.10
C GLY A 382 -13.57 -6.46 -38.11
N THR A 383 -14.65 -6.76 -37.38
CA THR A 383 -15.85 -5.92 -37.26
C THR A 383 -15.62 -4.80 -36.24
N TYR A 384 -15.96 -3.60 -36.63
CA TYR A 384 -16.06 -2.44 -35.73
C TYR A 384 -17.47 -2.35 -35.13
N ALA A 385 -17.61 -2.71 -33.86
CA ALA A 385 -18.87 -2.67 -33.12
C ALA A 385 -18.93 -1.44 -32.20
N ALA A 386 -19.88 -0.54 -32.44
CA ALA A 386 -20.20 0.58 -31.53
C ALA A 386 -21.27 0.16 -30.53
N ILE A 387 -21.02 0.40 -29.24
CA ILE A 387 -21.96 0.11 -28.15
C ILE A 387 -22.55 1.43 -27.66
N VAL A 388 -23.87 1.57 -27.80
CA VAL A 388 -24.62 2.76 -27.39
C VAL A 388 -25.73 2.41 -26.39
N GLY A 389 -26.16 3.36 -25.58
CA GLY A 389 -27.19 3.15 -24.58
C GLY A 389 -27.03 4.10 -23.39
N GLU A 390 -28.01 4.16 -22.52
CA GLU A 390 -27.99 5.02 -21.34
C GLU A 390 -26.89 4.60 -20.32
N THR A 391 -26.56 5.52 -19.41
CA THR A 391 -25.63 5.21 -18.31
C THR A 391 -26.22 4.11 -17.44
N GLY A 392 -25.42 3.09 -17.11
CA GLY A 392 -25.89 1.93 -16.35
C GLY A 392 -26.48 0.80 -17.19
N ALA A 393 -26.67 0.94 -18.51
CA ALA A 393 -27.25 -0.07 -19.39
C ALA A 393 -26.43 -1.38 -19.52
N GLY A 394 -25.17 -1.43 -19.03
CA GLY A 394 -24.31 -2.61 -19.11
C GLY A 394 -23.20 -2.52 -20.17
N LYS A 395 -22.98 -1.37 -20.83
CA LYS A 395 -21.97 -1.17 -21.88
C LYS A 395 -20.54 -1.52 -21.40
N SER A 396 -20.10 -0.92 -20.30
CA SER A 396 -18.78 -1.18 -19.74
C SER A 396 -18.64 -2.61 -19.20
N THR A 397 -19.75 -3.22 -18.77
CA THR A 397 -19.77 -4.63 -18.33
C THR A 397 -19.47 -5.57 -19.49
N LEU A 398 -20.08 -5.32 -20.66
CA LEU A 398 -19.81 -6.10 -21.87
C LEU A 398 -18.33 -6.06 -22.25
N VAL A 399 -17.75 -4.86 -22.26
CA VAL A 399 -16.34 -4.64 -22.57
C VAL A 399 -15.43 -5.30 -21.54
N ASN A 400 -15.74 -5.18 -20.24
CA ASN A 400 -14.97 -5.80 -19.17
C ASN A 400 -14.95 -7.33 -19.27
N LEU A 401 -16.04 -7.93 -19.75
CA LEU A 401 -16.13 -9.38 -20.00
C LEU A 401 -15.30 -9.79 -21.22
N VAL A 402 -15.29 -9.02 -22.31
CA VAL A 402 -14.41 -9.24 -23.46
C VAL A 402 -12.94 -9.21 -23.04
N CYS A 403 -12.57 -8.23 -22.19
CA CYS A 403 -11.21 -8.14 -21.63
C CYS A 403 -10.88 -9.25 -20.63
N ARG A 404 -11.85 -10.07 -20.23
CA ARG A 404 -11.70 -11.01 -19.11
C ARG A 404 -11.17 -10.34 -17.84
N PHE A 405 -11.64 -9.11 -17.55
CA PHE A 405 -11.44 -8.49 -16.24
C PHE A 405 -12.39 -9.10 -15.20
N PHE A 406 -13.47 -9.68 -15.68
CA PHE A 406 -14.43 -10.52 -14.96
C PHE A 406 -14.75 -11.74 -15.80
N GLU A 407 -15.25 -12.79 -15.17
CA GLU A 407 -15.76 -13.98 -15.84
C GLU A 407 -17.28 -14.11 -15.61
N PRO A 408 -18.04 -14.66 -16.56
CA PRO A 408 -19.48 -14.83 -16.43
C PRO A 408 -19.83 -15.85 -15.35
N ASP A 409 -20.93 -15.61 -14.63
CA ASP A 409 -21.50 -16.55 -13.66
C ASP A 409 -22.13 -17.78 -14.35
N ALA A 410 -22.70 -17.57 -15.56
CA ALA A 410 -23.24 -18.64 -16.41
C ALA A 410 -23.03 -18.30 -17.88
N GLY A 411 -23.04 -19.32 -18.74
CA GLY A 411 -22.73 -19.18 -20.16
C GLY A 411 -21.23 -19.20 -20.46
N GLU A 412 -20.89 -18.94 -21.71
CA GLU A 412 -19.51 -18.96 -22.19
C GLU A 412 -19.22 -17.81 -23.15
N ILE A 413 -17.96 -17.36 -23.16
CA ILE A 413 -17.46 -16.37 -24.10
C ILE A 413 -16.37 -17.07 -24.93
N LEU A 414 -16.66 -17.22 -26.20
CA LEU A 414 -15.73 -17.85 -27.14
C LEU A 414 -14.90 -16.76 -27.84
N ILE A 415 -13.61 -17.00 -27.94
CA ILE A 415 -12.70 -16.25 -28.77
C ILE A 415 -12.13 -17.22 -29.80
N ASP A 416 -12.32 -16.96 -31.10
CA ASP A 416 -11.94 -17.86 -32.18
C ASP A 416 -12.51 -19.28 -31.97
N GLY A 417 -13.80 -19.36 -31.60
CA GLY A 417 -14.56 -20.61 -31.42
C GLY A 417 -14.21 -21.42 -30.18
N ARG A 418 -13.36 -20.91 -29.28
CA ARG A 418 -12.94 -21.60 -28.06
C ARG A 418 -13.15 -20.75 -26.83
N ASP A 419 -13.61 -21.36 -25.72
CA ASP A 419 -13.81 -20.65 -24.45
C ASP A 419 -12.52 -19.97 -23.99
N TYR A 420 -12.58 -18.66 -23.74
CA TYR A 420 -11.40 -17.87 -23.36
C TYR A 420 -10.83 -18.28 -22.00
N ARG A 421 -11.60 -19.02 -21.15
CA ARG A 421 -11.13 -19.58 -19.87
C ARG A 421 -10.17 -20.76 -20.05
N GLU A 422 -10.10 -21.36 -21.23
CA GLU A 422 -9.13 -22.41 -21.58
C GLU A 422 -7.79 -21.86 -22.10
N ARG A 423 -7.66 -20.54 -22.16
CA ARG A 423 -6.45 -19.82 -22.56
C ARG A 423 -5.99 -18.90 -21.44
N SER A 424 -4.71 -18.53 -21.48
CA SER A 424 -4.16 -17.61 -20.49
C SER A 424 -4.73 -16.20 -20.64
N GLN A 425 -5.04 -15.56 -19.50
CA GLN A 425 -5.41 -14.15 -19.47
C GLN A 425 -4.27 -13.28 -20.05
N LEU A 426 -3.02 -13.65 -19.79
CA LEU A 426 -1.85 -12.95 -20.31
C LEU A 426 -1.78 -13.04 -21.85
N TRP A 427 -2.10 -14.20 -22.43
CA TRP A 427 -2.21 -14.35 -23.89
C TRP A 427 -3.28 -13.44 -24.47
N LEU A 428 -4.46 -13.37 -23.85
CA LEU A 428 -5.53 -12.47 -24.28
C LEU A 428 -5.11 -11.01 -24.20
N HIS A 429 -4.58 -10.59 -23.03
CA HIS A 429 -4.18 -9.19 -22.80
C HIS A 429 -3.03 -8.74 -23.70
N SER A 430 -2.14 -9.63 -24.12
CA SER A 430 -1.07 -9.29 -25.08
C SER A 430 -1.58 -9.02 -26.49
N ASN A 431 -2.79 -9.49 -26.82
CA ASN A 431 -3.47 -9.27 -28.09
C ASN A 431 -4.61 -8.24 -28.01
N LEU A 432 -4.73 -7.56 -26.83
CA LEU A 432 -5.78 -6.60 -26.52
C LEU A 432 -5.21 -5.19 -26.45
N GLY A 433 -5.74 -4.27 -27.23
CA GLY A 433 -5.50 -2.84 -27.09
C GLY A 433 -6.65 -2.18 -26.34
N TYR A 434 -6.37 -1.68 -25.14
CA TYR A 434 -7.39 -1.01 -24.32
C TYR A 434 -7.03 0.46 -24.11
N VAL A 435 -7.87 1.36 -24.57
CA VAL A 435 -7.71 2.80 -24.34
C VAL A 435 -8.85 3.31 -23.46
N LEU A 436 -8.46 3.77 -22.29
CA LEU A 436 -9.36 4.33 -21.28
C LEU A 436 -9.79 5.74 -21.66
N GLN A 437 -10.96 6.16 -21.19
CA GLN A 437 -11.47 7.53 -21.24
C GLN A 437 -10.45 8.56 -20.72
N ASN A 438 -9.82 8.27 -19.59
CA ASN A 438 -8.75 9.07 -19.00
C ASN A 438 -7.45 8.26 -19.03
N PRO A 439 -6.61 8.38 -20.07
CA PRO A 439 -5.40 7.60 -20.17
C PRO A 439 -4.37 8.01 -19.14
N HIS A 440 -3.79 7.02 -18.50
CA HIS A 440 -2.68 7.20 -17.57
C HIS A 440 -1.33 7.15 -18.28
N LEU A 441 -0.50 8.15 -18.04
CA LEU A 441 0.90 8.13 -18.47
C LEU A 441 1.80 7.88 -17.25
N PHE A 442 2.82 7.05 -17.45
CA PHE A 442 3.83 6.82 -16.43
C PHE A 442 4.83 7.95 -16.38
N SER A 443 5.42 8.20 -15.22
CA SER A 443 6.55 9.12 -15.10
C SER A 443 7.68 8.68 -16.01
N GLY A 444 8.24 9.63 -16.77
CA GLY A 444 9.28 9.40 -17.78
C GLY A 444 8.98 10.17 -19.07
N SER A 445 9.77 9.94 -20.11
CA SER A 445 9.64 10.61 -21.39
C SER A 445 8.41 10.12 -22.18
N ILE A 446 7.95 10.93 -23.13
CA ILE A 446 6.87 10.53 -24.06
C ILE A 446 7.30 9.29 -24.86
N ARG A 447 8.57 9.22 -25.30
CA ARG A 447 9.14 8.07 -25.99
C ARG A 447 8.97 6.79 -25.18
N GLU A 448 9.32 6.81 -23.90
CA GLU A 448 9.15 5.67 -22.99
C GLU A 448 7.68 5.32 -22.80
N ASN A 449 6.82 6.30 -22.68
CA ASN A 449 5.38 6.09 -22.57
C ASN A 449 4.77 5.41 -23.78
N ILE A 450 5.19 5.72 -25.00
CA ILE A 450 4.76 5.02 -26.23
C ILE A 450 5.36 3.62 -26.25
N ARG A 451 6.65 3.46 -25.89
CA ARG A 451 7.36 2.17 -25.87
C ARG A 451 6.77 1.17 -24.89
N TYR A 452 5.97 1.61 -23.89
CA TYR A 452 5.21 0.68 -23.05
C TYR A 452 4.29 -0.26 -23.83
N GLY A 453 3.87 0.08 -25.06
CA GLY A 453 3.13 -0.81 -25.93
C GLY A 453 3.93 -2.05 -26.35
N ARG A 454 5.25 -1.88 -26.55
CA ARG A 454 6.21 -2.96 -26.85
C ARG A 454 7.60 -2.52 -26.40
N LEU A 455 8.09 -3.09 -25.30
CA LEU A 455 9.29 -2.63 -24.61
C LEU A 455 10.59 -2.79 -25.42
N ASP A 456 10.64 -3.70 -26.37
CA ASP A 456 11.76 -3.98 -27.27
C ASP A 456 11.72 -3.18 -28.58
N ALA A 457 10.74 -2.28 -28.74
CA ALA A 457 10.60 -1.46 -29.94
C ALA A 457 11.75 -0.44 -30.06
N SER A 458 12.24 -0.29 -31.30
CA SER A 458 13.23 0.72 -31.64
C SER A 458 12.63 2.14 -31.60
N ASP A 459 13.50 3.16 -31.54
CA ASP A 459 13.07 4.56 -31.60
C ASP A 459 12.29 4.87 -32.88
N GLU A 460 12.71 4.30 -33.99
CA GLU A 460 12.06 4.46 -35.29
C GLU A 460 10.63 3.86 -35.28
N GLU A 461 10.43 2.70 -34.67
CA GLU A 461 9.10 2.09 -34.52
C GLU A 461 8.18 2.93 -33.63
N VAL A 462 8.72 3.49 -32.54
CA VAL A 462 8.00 4.42 -31.65
C VAL A 462 7.56 5.67 -32.40
N GLU A 463 8.45 6.29 -33.18
CA GLU A 463 8.13 7.47 -33.98
C GLU A 463 7.13 7.18 -35.10
N ASN A 464 7.24 6.01 -35.75
CA ASN A 464 6.29 5.57 -36.75
C ASN A 464 4.89 5.33 -36.14
N ALA A 465 4.80 4.72 -34.96
CA ALA A 465 3.53 4.56 -34.25
C ALA A 465 2.90 5.92 -33.93
N ALA A 466 3.69 6.90 -33.49
CA ALA A 466 3.22 8.25 -33.23
C ALA A 466 2.73 8.96 -34.51
N LYS A 467 3.41 8.79 -35.64
CA LYS A 467 3.00 9.35 -36.95
C LYS A 467 1.67 8.79 -37.44
N ILE A 468 1.43 7.48 -37.27
CA ILE A 468 0.18 6.82 -37.69
C ILE A 468 -1.04 7.47 -37.02
N VAL A 469 -0.93 7.82 -35.74
CA VAL A 469 -2.01 8.45 -34.96
C VAL A 469 -1.91 9.98 -34.89
N HIS A 470 -1.02 10.59 -35.68
CA HIS A 470 -0.77 12.04 -35.68
C HIS A 470 -0.31 12.63 -34.34
N ALA A 471 0.17 11.81 -33.40
CA ALA A 471 0.75 12.28 -32.14
C ALA A 471 2.06 13.05 -32.37
N ASP A 472 2.80 12.76 -33.45
CA ASP A 472 4.02 13.44 -33.85
C ASP A 472 3.83 14.95 -33.99
N LYS A 473 2.66 15.42 -34.45
CA LYS A 473 2.34 16.85 -34.59
C LYS A 473 2.26 17.57 -33.25
N VAL A 474 1.73 16.89 -32.25
CA VAL A 474 1.64 17.41 -30.89
C VAL A 474 3.01 17.33 -30.21
N ILE A 475 3.70 16.20 -30.36
CA ILE A 475 5.04 15.99 -29.79
C ILE A 475 6.03 17.01 -30.34
N ALA A 476 5.95 17.37 -31.62
CA ALA A 476 6.81 18.39 -32.23
C ALA A 476 6.61 19.81 -31.67
N LYS A 477 5.45 20.12 -31.09
CA LYS A 477 5.17 21.40 -30.39
C LYS A 477 5.82 21.47 -29.00
N LEU A 478 6.23 20.33 -28.41
CA LEU A 478 6.82 20.25 -27.09
C LEU A 478 8.31 20.61 -27.12
N LYS A 479 8.80 21.21 -26.05
CA LYS A 479 10.17 21.77 -25.96
C LYS A 479 11.28 20.77 -26.29
N ASN A 480 11.14 19.52 -25.84
CA ASN A 480 12.12 18.45 -26.01
C ASN A 480 11.60 17.31 -26.91
N GLY A 481 10.50 17.52 -27.67
CA GLY A 481 9.92 16.51 -28.53
C GLY A 481 9.61 15.21 -27.76
N TYR A 482 10.06 14.07 -28.30
CA TYR A 482 9.84 12.74 -27.70
C TYR A 482 10.50 12.56 -26.32
N ASP A 483 11.54 13.34 -26.01
CA ASP A 483 12.26 13.26 -24.74
C ASP A 483 11.68 14.23 -23.69
N THR A 484 10.51 14.82 -23.95
CA THR A 484 9.75 15.61 -22.98
C THR A 484 9.23 14.72 -21.87
N GLU A 485 9.49 15.10 -20.62
CA GLU A 485 8.93 14.43 -19.44
C GLU A 485 7.42 14.63 -19.36
N SER A 486 6.69 13.55 -19.12
CA SER A 486 5.22 13.57 -19.03
C SER A 486 4.70 14.09 -17.68
N GLY A 487 5.54 14.09 -16.64
CA GLY A 487 5.13 14.33 -15.25
C GLY A 487 4.41 13.15 -14.61
N GLU A 488 3.99 13.30 -13.37
CA GLU A 488 3.24 12.27 -12.64
C GLU A 488 1.81 12.17 -13.22
N GLY A 489 1.43 10.99 -13.73
CA GLY A 489 0.13 10.80 -14.39
C GLY A 489 -0.04 11.61 -15.69
N GLY A 490 1.04 12.17 -16.23
CA GLY A 490 1.00 13.01 -17.43
C GLY A 490 0.53 14.45 -17.17
N ASP A 491 0.69 14.99 -15.96
CA ASP A 491 0.13 16.31 -15.55
C ASP A 491 0.61 17.49 -16.40
N LEU A 492 1.72 17.32 -17.13
CA LEU A 492 2.26 18.35 -18.01
C LEU A 492 1.59 18.41 -19.40
N LEU A 493 0.65 17.49 -19.67
CA LEU A 493 -0.02 17.34 -20.96
C LEU A 493 -1.54 17.52 -20.83
N SER A 494 -2.14 18.08 -21.87
CA SER A 494 -3.60 18.15 -21.98
C SER A 494 -4.23 16.74 -22.13
N THR A 495 -5.51 16.61 -21.86
CA THR A 495 -6.24 15.33 -22.00
C THR A 495 -6.15 14.76 -23.42
N GLY A 496 -6.28 15.60 -24.45
CA GLY A 496 -6.17 15.18 -25.84
C GLY A 496 -4.77 14.70 -26.22
N GLU A 497 -3.73 15.38 -25.72
CA GLU A 497 -2.34 14.95 -25.92
C GLU A 497 -2.05 13.60 -25.26
N LYS A 498 -2.54 13.39 -24.01
CA LYS A 498 -2.48 12.08 -23.33
C LYS A 498 -3.16 10.98 -24.14
N GLN A 499 -4.30 11.27 -24.74
CA GLN A 499 -5.04 10.32 -25.58
C GLN A 499 -4.24 9.94 -26.82
N LEU A 500 -3.67 10.91 -27.57
CA LEU A 500 -2.86 10.64 -28.74
C LEU A 500 -1.61 9.79 -28.42
N ILE A 501 -0.95 10.06 -27.29
CA ILE A 501 0.17 9.25 -26.81
C ILE A 501 -0.28 7.82 -26.46
N SER A 502 -1.46 7.69 -25.84
CA SER A 502 -2.04 6.38 -25.52
C SER A 502 -2.44 5.62 -26.78
N PHE A 503 -2.91 6.31 -27.82
CA PHE A 503 -3.18 5.71 -29.14
C PHE A 503 -1.89 5.25 -29.81
N ALA A 504 -0.81 6.02 -29.74
CA ALA A 504 0.50 5.61 -30.25
C ALA A 504 1.02 4.35 -29.54
N ARG A 505 0.84 4.28 -28.19
CA ARG A 505 1.13 3.09 -27.38
C ARG A 505 0.35 1.86 -27.88
N ALA A 506 -0.95 2.03 -28.14
CA ALA A 506 -1.82 0.96 -28.59
C ALA A 506 -1.48 0.48 -30.03
N ILE A 507 -1.12 1.40 -30.93
CA ILE A 507 -0.64 1.06 -32.30
C ILE A 507 0.65 0.24 -32.23
N LEU A 508 1.60 0.67 -31.38
CA LEU A 508 2.88 0.00 -31.23
C LEU A 508 2.73 -1.44 -30.72
N ALA A 509 1.73 -1.68 -29.85
CA ALA A 509 1.39 -3.03 -29.38
C ALA A 509 0.78 -3.92 -30.45
N ASN A 510 0.20 -3.35 -31.51
CA ASN A 510 -0.44 -4.03 -32.64
C ASN A 510 -1.44 -5.13 -32.25
N PRO A 511 -2.46 -4.84 -31.44
CA PRO A 511 -3.43 -5.81 -30.95
C PRO A 511 -4.41 -6.26 -32.05
N GLN A 512 -4.98 -7.47 -31.91
CA GLN A 512 -6.04 -7.98 -32.79
C GLN A 512 -7.44 -7.55 -32.33
N ILE A 513 -7.64 -7.40 -31.02
CA ILE A 513 -8.87 -6.89 -30.43
C ILE A 513 -8.57 -5.49 -29.88
N PHE A 514 -9.43 -4.53 -30.23
CA PHE A 514 -9.29 -3.16 -29.77
C PHE A 514 -10.51 -2.69 -28.99
N ILE A 515 -10.28 -2.06 -27.86
CA ILE A 515 -11.33 -1.52 -27.00
C ILE A 515 -11.07 -0.03 -26.75
N LEU A 516 -12.09 0.76 -27.04
CA LEU A 516 -12.06 2.20 -26.83
C LEU A 516 -13.24 2.60 -25.96
N ASP A 517 -12.95 3.19 -24.81
CA ASP A 517 -13.93 3.87 -23.97
C ASP A 517 -13.84 5.37 -24.25
N GLU A 518 -14.77 5.89 -25.09
CA GLU A 518 -14.71 7.26 -25.61
C GLU A 518 -15.60 8.19 -24.79
N ALA A 519 -15.00 9.05 -23.96
CA ALA A 519 -15.65 10.23 -23.42
C ALA A 519 -14.67 11.39 -23.40
N THR A 520 -14.68 12.20 -24.42
CA THR A 520 -13.83 13.38 -24.55
C THR A 520 -14.67 14.66 -24.54
N SER A 521 -15.12 15.09 -23.37
CA SER A 521 -15.54 16.47 -23.15
C SER A 521 -14.32 17.31 -22.82
N SER A 522 -14.03 18.38 -23.57
CA SER A 522 -12.99 19.39 -23.30
C SER A 522 -11.65 19.20 -24.04
N VAL A 523 -11.68 18.86 -25.32
CA VAL A 523 -10.51 18.90 -26.21
C VAL A 523 -10.71 20.02 -27.24
N ASP A 524 -9.63 20.75 -27.55
CA ASP A 524 -9.67 21.77 -28.60
C ASP A 524 -9.94 21.17 -29.98
N THR A 525 -10.53 21.95 -30.88
CA THR A 525 -11.02 21.49 -32.19
C THR A 525 -9.91 20.91 -33.09
N GLU A 526 -8.65 21.43 -32.98
CA GLU A 526 -7.52 20.91 -33.76
C GLU A 526 -7.15 19.50 -33.29
N THR A 527 -6.98 19.32 -31.99
CA THR A 527 -6.66 18.02 -31.38
C THR A 527 -7.80 17.03 -31.56
N GLU A 528 -9.06 17.48 -31.53
CA GLU A 528 -10.22 16.63 -31.81
C GLU A 528 -10.19 16.03 -33.21
N MET A 529 -9.88 16.82 -34.24
CA MET A 529 -9.74 16.30 -35.61
C MET A 529 -8.59 15.27 -35.72
N LEU A 530 -7.50 15.45 -34.98
CA LEU A 530 -6.41 14.49 -34.94
C LEU A 530 -6.84 13.19 -34.27
N LEU A 531 -7.57 13.28 -33.15
CA LEU A 531 -8.12 12.13 -32.43
C LEU A 531 -9.06 11.31 -33.33
N GLN A 532 -9.98 11.93 -34.04
CA GLN A 532 -10.91 11.24 -34.95
C GLN A 532 -10.17 10.49 -36.07
N LYS A 533 -9.14 11.10 -36.67
CA LYS A 533 -8.28 10.44 -37.66
C LYS A 533 -7.50 9.26 -37.06
N ALA A 534 -7.00 9.44 -35.84
CA ALA A 534 -6.28 8.40 -35.11
C ALA A 534 -7.19 7.20 -34.80
N ILE A 535 -8.42 7.46 -34.32
CA ILE A 535 -9.43 6.41 -34.04
C ILE A 535 -9.71 5.61 -35.30
N SER A 536 -9.96 6.25 -36.43
CA SER A 536 -10.23 5.54 -37.71
C SER A 536 -9.06 4.61 -38.10
N ARG A 537 -7.82 5.05 -37.91
CA ARG A 537 -6.62 4.23 -38.17
C ARG A 537 -6.45 3.07 -37.19
N LEU A 538 -6.78 3.30 -35.91
CA LEU A 538 -6.72 2.29 -34.86
C LEU A 538 -7.68 1.12 -35.10
N LEU A 539 -8.88 1.43 -35.58
CA LEU A 539 -9.95 0.44 -35.76
C LEU A 539 -9.82 -0.38 -37.07
N GLU A 540 -9.06 0.11 -38.03
CA GLU A 540 -8.94 -0.50 -39.36
C GLU A 540 -8.38 -1.93 -39.31
N GLY A 541 -9.16 -2.91 -39.78
CA GLY A 541 -8.77 -4.32 -39.90
C GLY A 541 -8.73 -5.10 -38.58
N ARG A 542 -9.23 -4.54 -37.48
CA ARG A 542 -9.25 -5.16 -36.15
C ARG A 542 -10.67 -5.34 -35.65
N THR A 543 -10.88 -6.39 -34.82
CA THR A 543 -12.16 -6.53 -34.11
C THR A 543 -12.18 -5.49 -32.99
N SER A 544 -13.15 -4.58 -33.06
CA SER A 544 -13.13 -3.40 -32.17
C SER A 544 -14.46 -3.20 -31.47
N PHE A 545 -14.41 -2.93 -30.16
CA PHE A 545 -15.56 -2.52 -29.36
C PHE A 545 -15.34 -1.08 -28.89
N VAL A 546 -16.26 -0.21 -29.26
CA VAL A 546 -16.19 1.20 -28.90
C VAL A 546 -17.43 1.59 -28.09
N ILE A 547 -17.24 2.00 -26.85
CA ILE A 547 -18.31 2.67 -26.09
C ILE A 547 -18.37 4.09 -26.60
N ALA A 548 -19.29 4.32 -27.54
CA ALA A 548 -19.32 5.55 -28.29
C ALA A 548 -20.20 6.60 -27.60
N HIS A 549 -19.62 7.78 -27.44
CA HIS A 549 -20.25 9.00 -26.94
C HIS A 549 -20.26 10.13 -27.99
N ARG A 550 -19.74 9.86 -29.20
CA ARG A 550 -19.70 10.83 -30.30
C ARG A 550 -20.40 10.31 -31.54
N LEU A 551 -21.16 11.19 -32.16
CA LEU A 551 -21.93 10.85 -33.36
C LEU A 551 -21.05 10.36 -34.53
N SER A 552 -19.87 10.98 -34.71
CA SER A 552 -18.93 10.61 -35.76
C SER A 552 -18.41 9.17 -35.59
N THR A 553 -18.19 8.75 -34.38
CA THR A 553 -17.72 7.40 -34.04
C THR A 553 -18.83 6.37 -34.24
N ILE A 554 -20.05 6.69 -33.81
CA ILE A 554 -21.20 5.80 -33.97
C ILE A 554 -21.54 5.59 -35.45
N ARG A 555 -21.52 6.65 -36.23
CA ARG A 555 -21.93 6.62 -37.65
C ARG A 555 -21.06 5.73 -38.53
N ASN A 556 -19.76 5.63 -38.19
CA ASN A 556 -18.78 4.89 -38.98
C ASN A 556 -18.66 3.42 -38.57
N ALA A 557 -19.42 2.94 -37.60
CA ALA A 557 -19.38 1.55 -37.14
C ALA A 557 -20.02 0.59 -38.15
N ASP A 558 -19.42 -0.57 -38.33
CA ASP A 558 -19.96 -1.67 -39.13
C ASP A 558 -21.26 -2.21 -38.53
N ILE A 559 -21.31 -2.23 -37.20
CA ILE A 559 -22.49 -2.64 -36.43
C ILE A 559 -22.64 -1.76 -35.18
N ILE A 560 -23.88 -1.34 -34.92
CA ILE A 560 -24.27 -0.62 -33.73
C ILE A 560 -25.09 -1.56 -32.85
N LEU A 561 -24.72 -1.65 -31.58
CA LEU A 561 -25.39 -2.44 -30.55
C LEU A 561 -26.05 -1.47 -29.54
N VAL A 562 -27.38 -1.41 -29.55
CA VAL A 562 -28.13 -0.61 -28.57
C VAL A 562 -28.39 -1.48 -27.37
N VAL A 563 -27.77 -1.10 -26.24
CA VAL A 563 -27.88 -1.85 -24.98
C VAL A 563 -28.81 -1.12 -24.03
N HIS A 564 -29.79 -1.85 -23.48
CA HIS A 564 -30.71 -1.36 -22.47
C HIS A 564 -30.98 -2.48 -21.47
N ASP A 565 -30.84 -2.19 -20.17
CA ASP A 565 -31.03 -3.15 -19.07
C ASP A 565 -30.34 -4.51 -19.33
N GLY A 566 -29.08 -4.45 -19.74
CA GLY A 566 -28.26 -5.65 -19.96
C GLY A 566 -28.65 -6.50 -21.18
N LYS A 567 -29.48 -5.99 -22.10
CA LYS A 567 -29.90 -6.68 -23.32
C LYS A 567 -29.65 -5.82 -24.55
N ILE A 568 -29.40 -6.47 -25.68
CA ILE A 568 -29.36 -5.79 -26.99
C ILE A 568 -30.80 -5.66 -27.48
N ILE A 569 -31.28 -4.43 -27.51
CA ILE A 569 -32.65 -4.12 -27.94
C ILE A 569 -32.73 -3.80 -29.44
N GLU A 570 -31.64 -3.24 -30.01
CA GLU A 570 -31.52 -2.96 -31.43
C GLU A 570 -30.10 -3.29 -31.88
N ARG A 571 -30.00 -3.79 -33.13
CA ARG A 571 -28.75 -4.13 -33.79
C ARG A 571 -28.88 -3.80 -35.28
N GLY A 572 -27.83 -3.20 -35.86
CA GLY A 572 -27.78 -2.88 -37.29
C GLY A 572 -26.77 -1.78 -37.62
N THR A 573 -26.73 -1.36 -38.87
CA THR A 573 -25.93 -0.22 -39.31
C THR A 573 -26.64 1.09 -38.95
N HIS A 574 -25.92 2.22 -38.96
CA HIS A 574 -26.50 3.54 -38.76
C HIS A 574 -27.73 3.81 -39.63
N THR A 575 -27.60 3.50 -40.92
CA THR A 575 -28.68 3.75 -41.90
C THR A 575 -29.92 2.89 -41.64
N GLU A 576 -29.75 1.65 -41.23
CA GLU A 576 -30.84 0.72 -40.90
C GLU A 576 -31.58 1.18 -39.63
N LEU A 577 -30.81 1.51 -38.58
CA LEU A 577 -31.39 1.90 -37.29
C LEU A 577 -32.08 3.28 -37.37
N MET A 578 -31.56 4.23 -38.12
CA MET A 578 -32.21 5.51 -38.38
C MET A 578 -33.56 5.33 -39.09
N LYS A 579 -33.66 4.38 -40.04
CA LYS A 579 -34.93 4.08 -40.74
C LYS A 579 -35.95 3.42 -39.83
N LYS A 580 -35.52 2.67 -38.82
CA LYS A 580 -36.42 2.00 -37.84
C LYS A 580 -37.09 3.00 -36.90
N SER A 581 -36.56 4.22 -36.75
CA SER A 581 -37.04 5.26 -35.83
C SER A 581 -37.32 4.74 -34.42
N GLY A 582 -36.41 3.89 -33.92
CA GLY A 582 -36.50 3.27 -32.61
C GLY A 582 -35.64 3.98 -31.55
N VAL A 583 -35.22 3.25 -30.51
CA VAL A 583 -34.43 3.81 -29.40
C VAL A 583 -33.11 4.42 -29.88
N TYR A 584 -32.47 3.80 -30.89
CA TYR A 584 -31.26 4.36 -31.52
C TYR A 584 -31.51 5.74 -32.11
N PHE A 585 -32.64 5.92 -32.83
CA PHE A 585 -33.00 7.19 -33.45
C PHE A 585 -33.15 8.29 -32.39
N ASP A 586 -33.85 7.99 -31.30
CA ASP A 586 -34.05 8.94 -30.21
C ASP A 586 -32.74 9.32 -29.52
N LEU A 587 -31.87 8.33 -29.22
CA LEU A 587 -30.54 8.58 -28.65
C LEU A 587 -29.66 9.41 -29.57
N TYR A 588 -29.65 9.08 -30.87
CA TYR A 588 -28.85 9.79 -31.86
C TYR A 588 -29.32 11.24 -32.03
N THR A 589 -30.65 11.48 -32.11
CA THR A 589 -31.23 12.81 -32.28
C THR A 589 -30.96 13.69 -31.06
N ARG A 590 -31.14 13.15 -29.86
CA ARG A 590 -30.83 13.89 -28.61
C ARG A 590 -29.37 14.31 -28.56
N GLN A 591 -28.47 13.40 -28.89
CA GLN A 591 -27.05 13.68 -28.89
C GLN A 591 -26.64 14.69 -29.98
N PHE A 592 -27.33 14.64 -31.13
CA PHE A 592 -27.13 15.62 -32.17
C PHE A 592 -27.57 17.05 -31.73
N GLU A 593 -28.67 17.17 -31.01
CA GLU A 593 -29.12 18.43 -30.43
C GLU A 593 -28.11 18.95 -29.39
N GLU A 594 -27.62 18.12 -28.50
CA GLU A 594 -26.61 18.49 -27.51
C GLU A 594 -25.31 18.97 -28.17
N GLU A 595 -24.76 18.23 -29.15
CA GLU A 595 -23.55 18.65 -29.89
C GLU A 595 -23.74 19.95 -30.69
N ALA A 596 -24.93 20.17 -31.21
CA ALA A 596 -25.26 21.40 -31.92
C ALA A 596 -25.37 22.62 -30.97
N GLU A 597 -25.98 22.44 -29.80
CA GLU A 597 -26.03 23.46 -28.75
C GLU A 597 -24.63 23.82 -28.20
N GLU A 598 -23.79 22.82 -27.93
CA GLU A 598 -22.41 23.07 -27.50
C GLU A 598 -21.60 23.88 -28.51
N LYS A 599 -21.75 23.60 -29.81
CA LYS A 599 -21.06 24.36 -30.86
C LYS A 599 -21.52 25.83 -30.88
N VAL A 600 -22.82 26.07 -30.77
CA VAL A 600 -23.39 27.45 -30.77
C VAL A 600 -22.96 28.23 -29.52
N LEU A 601 -22.91 27.57 -28.35
CA LEU A 601 -22.44 28.16 -27.09
C LEU A 601 -20.94 28.43 -27.09
N GLY A 602 -20.14 27.51 -27.65
CA GLY A 602 -18.68 27.66 -27.79
C GLY A 602 -18.28 28.78 -28.77
N GLU A 603 -19.06 29.03 -29.82
CA GLU A 603 -18.86 30.18 -30.73
C GLU A 603 -19.23 31.51 -30.06
N LYS A 604 -20.27 31.55 -29.21
CA LYS A 604 -20.63 32.75 -28.43
C LYS A 604 -19.61 33.12 -27.33
N GLN A 605 -18.82 32.19 -26.86
CA GLN A 605 -17.74 32.47 -25.89
C GLN A 605 -16.44 32.94 -26.56
N LYS A 606 -16.27 32.73 -27.87
CA LYS A 606 -15.11 33.17 -28.64
C LYS A 606 -15.32 34.52 -29.38
N ALA A 607 -16.53 35.03 -29.43
CA ALA A 607 -16.90 36.33 -29.95
C ALA A 607 -17.04 37.35 -28.79
#